data_7e69f10df19da43831d4bc8fd146b970
#
_entry.id   7e69f10df19da43831d4bc8fd146b970
#
_cell.length_a   1.000
_cell.length_b   1.000
_cell.length_c   1.000
_cell.angle_alpha   90.00
_cell.angle_beta   90.00
_cell.angle_gamma   90.00
#
_symmetry.space_group_name_H-M   'P 1'
#
loop_
_entity.id
_entity.type
_entity.pdbx_description
1 polymer ?
#
loop_
_entity_poly.entity_id
_entity_poly.type
_entity_poly.pdbx_seq_one_letter_code
_entity_poly.pdbx_strand_id
1 'polypeptide(L)'
;MSLLRKKSVSSVCPKTGKFSARGKKGRWLIWIVPLTGFFALIWFLVRVLPKPSRATYPCQRVAFPLASAFVIWVLGLAGSVSAFRRAKRCRAQARYVLYVVLIAVSVGSVWLALSSTEKKAALAAEQTPNAPIGIAQGVNPGRVVWIHDPNATDWDGYSSPEHWYDDNHTEQAVVDKMISRAIRGLAGEDSDAAAWDVIFRNFNLRRGKGDVGYTAGEKIAVKINNTMCYNANTNTFEQRSNNKNRIDNSPQLTISLLGQLVDVVGVDQADITIGDPGRITPNFFYNIVHPVFPYVCYMASHGGRGRTQSTFSDVEFYWSTPAANGKRQDYIPRSFAEADYMINFAILKSHSSGGITVCGKNHYGSLLRNPDRTLRGQRYNYYDMHNSLPANRMGMGYYRALVDLMGHPELGGKTVIYLVDGLFAGQNWDSRPVKWNMEPFYGDWPSSIFVSQDPVAIDSVCCDFLQAEWNDYPHLDGADDYLHEAALADNPPSGTFYNPSNDGVGLASLGVHEHWNDSVLKQYSRNLGTDDGIELTSPVPADFNGDGVVDCEDFMTLMDQWMQTSGLLSADIAPGPAGDGIVDMEDLAMFVDYWPR
;
A
#
# COMPACT_ATOMS: atom_id res chain seq x y z
N MET A 1 40.61 -46.98 -18.81
CA MET A 1 39.24 -47.15 -18.31
C MET A 1 38.45 -45.93 -18.76
N SER A 2 37.62 -46.10 -19.76
CA SER A 2 36.94 -45.02 -20.48
C SER A 2 35.57 -44.73 -19.87
N LEU A 3 35.32 -43.48 -19.52
CA LEU A 3 34.03 -42.98 -19.10
C LEU A 3 33.24 -42.53 -20.33
N LEU A 4 32.18 -43.25 -20.65
CA LEU A 4 31.23 -42.95 -21.71
C LEU A 4 30.41 -41.72 -21.36
N ARG A 5 30.68 -40.60 -22.03
CA ARG A 5 29.84 -39.41 -22.12
C ARG A 5 28.65 -39.70 -23.04
N LYS A 6 27.43 -39.81 -22.51
CA LYS A 6 26.22 -39.82 -23.34
C LYS A 6 25.93 -38.38 -23.81
N LYS A 7 26.05 -38.15 -25.14
CA LYS A 7 25.61 -36.93 -25.82
C LYS A 7 24.09 -36.83 -25.80
N SER A 8 23.56 -35.71 -25.34
CA SER A 8 22.16 -35.32 -25.56
C SER A 8 21.99 -34.89 -27.03
N VAL A 9 21.05 -35.50 -27.72
CA VAL A 9 20.69 -35.13 -29.09
C VAL A 9 19.68 -34.01 -29.01
N SER A 10 20.07 -32.81 -29.44
CA SER A 10 19.15 -31.67 -29.65
C SER A 10 18.64 -31.71 -31.07
N SER A 11 17.34 -31.77 -31.27
CA SER A 11 16.71 -31.63 -32.58
C SER A 11 16.20 -30.19 -32.79
N VAL A 12 16.59 -29.56 -33.87
CA VAL A 12 16.14 -28.24 -34.31
C VAL A 12 14.92 -28.40 -35.21
N CYS A 13 13.86 -27.64 -34.96
CA CYS A 13 12.68 -27.64 -35.83
C CYS A 13 12.98 -26.92 -37.16
N PRO A 14 12.77 -27.55 -38.32
CA PRO A 14 13.15 -26.99 -39.64
C PRO A 14 12.35 -25.77 -40.08
N LYS A 15 11.22 -25.45 -39.40
CA LYS A 15 10.32 -24.32 -39.77
C LYS A 15 10.46 -23.08 -38.91
N THR A 16 11.04 -23.14 -37.72
CA THR A 16 11.05 -22.00 -36.81
C THR A 16 12.38 -21.69 -36.14
N GLY A 17 13.42 -22.51 -36.36
CA GLY A 17 14.77 -22.27 -35.83
C GLY A 17 14.92 -22.32 -34.29
N LYS A 18 13.86 -22.67 -33.54
CA LYS A 18 13.88 -22.71 -32.07
C LYS A 18 14.31 -24.10 -31.54
N PHE A 19 15.18 -24.07 -30.53
CA PHE A 19 15.61 -25.28 -29.81
C PHE A 19 14.49 -25.77 -28.88
N SER A 20 14.14 -27.04 -28.96
CA SER A 20 13.26 -27.71 -28.00
C SER A 20 14.06 -28.66 -27.12
N ALA A 21 14.25 -28.33 -25.86
CA ALA A 21 14.83 -29.26 -24.89
C ALA A 21 13.71 -30.12 -24.28
N ARG A 22 13.53 -31.34 -24.80
CA ARG A 22 12.63 -32.32 -24.17
C ARG A 22 13.39 -33.05 -23.05
N GLY A 23 13.34 -32.46 -21.83
CA GLY A 23 13.78 -33.13 -20.61
C GLY A 23 12.85 -34.32 -20.28
N LYS A 24 13.37 -35.51 -20.08
CA LYS A 24 12.61 -36.61 -19.47
C LYS A 24 12.28 -36.27 -18.03
N LYS A 25 11.09 -35.69 -17.76
CA LYS A 25 10.56 -35.57 -16.41
C LYS A 25 10.46 -36.94 -15.77
N GLY A 26 11.09 -37.11 -14.60
CA GLY A 26 11.14 -38.39 -13.91
C GLY A 26 9.73 -38.87 -13.53
N ARG A 27 9.44 -40.16 -13.84
CA ARG A 27 8.15 -40.82 -13.58
C ARG A 27 7.73 -40.81 -12.11
N TRP A 28 8.63 -40.52 -11.18
CA TRP A 28 8.36 -40.45 -9.73
C TRP A 28 7.65 -39.15 -9.29
N LEU A 29 7.76 -38.03 -10.04
CA LEU A 29 7.00 -36.79 -9.80
C LEU A 29 5.47 -37.01 -9.83
N ILE A 30 4.98 -38.00 -10.56
CA ILE A 30 3.55 -38.35 -10.65
C ILE A 30 3.00 -38.82 -9.29
N TRP A 31 3.85 -39.31 -8.39
CA TRP A 31 3.45 -39.84 -7.10
C TRP A 31 3.59 -38.84 -5.95
N ILE A 32 4.34 -37.74 -6.14
CA ILE A 32 4.54 -36.71 -5.07
C ILE A 32 3.21 -36.05 -4.74
N VAL A 33 2.47 -35.56 -5.73
CA VAL A 33 1.20 -34.84 -5.51
C VAL A 33 0.13 -35.70 -4.82
N PRO A 34 -0.14 -36.95 -5.25
CA PRO A 34 -1.05 -37.82 -4.50
C PRO A 34 -0.60 -38.16 -3.08
N LEU A 35 0.70 -38.31 -2.84
CA LEU A 35 1.23 -38.61 -1.52
C LEU A 35 1.10 -37.40 -0.57
N THR A 36 1.45 -36.21 -1.03
CA THR A 36 1.28 -34.97 -0.23
C THR A 36 -0.19 -34.72 0.08
N GLY A 37 -1.09 -34.88 -0.90
CA GLY A 37 -2.52 -34.76 -0.70
C GLY A 37 -3.11 -35.80 0.27
N PHE A 38 -2.57 -37.04 0.25
CA PHE A 38 -2.95 -38.08 1.20
C PHE A 38 -2.55 -37.73 2.63
N PHE A 39 -1.32 -37.27 2.84
CA PHE A 39 -0.88 -36.86 4.17
C PHE A 39 -1.63 -35.60 4.65
N ALA A 40 -1.91 -34.64 3.77
CA ALA A 40 -2.73 -33.48 4.08
C ALA A 40 -4.16 -33.89 4.51
N LEU A 41 -4.76 -34.90 3.84
CA LEU A 41 -6.07 -35.42 4.22
C LEU A 41 -6.04 -36.07 5.62
N ILE A 42 -5.04 -36.90 5.91
CA ILE A 42 -4.89 -37.52 7.24
C ILE A 42 -4.72 -36.44 8.29
N TRP A 43 -3.86 -35.46 8.07
CA TRP A 43 -3.62 -34.36 8.98
C TRP A 43 -4.91 -33.55 9.25
N PHE A 44 -5.63 -33.21 8.19
CA PHE A 44 -6.90 -32.51 8.27
C PHE A 44 -7.92 -33.29 9.10
N LEU A 45 -8.13 -34.58 8.81
CA LEU A 45 -9.08 -35.42 9.51
C LEU A 45 -8.73 -35.61 11.01
N VAL A 46 -7.47 -35.84 11.34
CA VAL A 46 -7.04 -36.04 12.74
C VAL A 46 -7.22 -34.77 13.56
N ARG A 47 -7.09 -33.60 12.98
CA ARG A 47 -7.21 -32.32 13.68
C ARG A 47 -8.64 -31.79 13.76
N VAL A 48 -9.41 -31.94 12.68
CA VAL A 48 -10.75 -31.32 12.54
C VAL A 48 -11.87 -32.24 13.05
N LEU A 49 -11.80 -33.54 12.84
CA LEU A 49 -12.83 -34.46 13.33
C LEU A 49 -13.11 -34.37 14.85
N PRO A 50 -12.08 -34.32 15.73
CA PRO A 50 -12.31 -34.20 17.17
C PRO A 50 -12.81 -32.81 17.59
N LYS A 51 -12.55 -31.74 16.81
CA LYS A 51 -12.97 -30.37 17.12
C LYS A 51 -13.19 -29.58 15.83
N PRO A 52 -14.43 -29.53 15.29
CA PRO A 52 -14.75 -28.93 14.00
C PRO A 52 -14.34 -27.44 13.86
N SER A 53 -14.31 -26.68 14.96
CA SER A 53 -13.87 -25.28 14.97
C SER A 53 -12.41 -25.09 14.54
N ARG A 54 -11.59 -26.13 14.54
CA ARG A 54 -10.21 -26.08 14.06
C ARG A 54 -10.09 -26.06 12.53
N ALA A 55 -11.17 -26.29 11.79
CA ALA A 55 -11.18 -26.20 10.33
C ALA A 55 -10.80 -24.80 9.82
N THR A 56 -11.00 -23.76 10.63
CA THR A 56 -10.68 -22.37 10.31
C THR A 56 -9.21 -21.99 10.56
N TYR A 57 -8.42 -22.85 11.20
CA TYR A 57 -7.02 -22.56 11.50
C TYR A 57 -6.16 -22.48 10.22
N PRO A 58 -5.14 -21.58 10.16
CA PRO A 58 -4.31 -21.37 8.97
C PRO A 58 -3.73 -22.67 8.44
N CYS A 59 -3.16 -23.54 9.29
CA CYS A 59 -2.61 -24.83 8.89
C CYS A 59 -3.67 -25.79 8.26
N GLN A 60 -4.95 -25.65 8.64
CA GLN A 60 -6.02 -26.44 8.06
C GLN A 60 -6.53 -25.85 6.75
N ARG A 61 -6.45 -24.52 6.59
CA ARG A 61 -6.75 -23.85 5.31
C ARG A 61 -5.76 -24.24 4.21
N VAL A 62 -4.49 -24.44 4.53
CA VAL A 62 -3.48 -24.98 3.58
C VAL A 62 -3.69 -26.49 3.33
N ALA A 63 -3.99 -27.26 4.38
CA ALA A 63 -4.21 -28.70 4.24
C ALA A 63 -5.50 -29.05 3.49
N PHE A 64 -6.56 -28.26 3.63
CA PHE A 64 -7.88 -28.52 3.03
C PHE A 64 -7.87 -28.58 1.50
N PRO A 65 -7.27 -27.63 0.77
CA PRO A 65 -7.16 -27.68 -0.69
C PRO A 65 -6.37 -28.90 -1.18
N LEU A 66 -5.29 -29.29 -0.50
CA LEU A 66 -4.50 -30.46 -0.84
C LEU A 66 -5.27 -31.77 -0.57
N ALA A 67 -5.96 -31.83 0.57
CA ALA A 67 -6.82 -32.95 0.94
C ALA A 67 -8.00 -33.10 -0.04
N SER A 68 -8.67 -32.00 -0.39
CA SER A 68 -9.81 -32.02 -1.33
C SER A 68 -9.38 -32.43 -2.74
N ALA A 69 -8.22 -31.94 -3.22
CA ALA A 69 -7.67 -32.36 -4.51
C ALA A 69 -7.36 -33.86 -4.54
N PHE A 70 -6.82 -34.41 -3.47
CA PHE A 70 -6.57 -35.84 -3.35
C PHE A 70 -7.88 -36.66 -3.36
N VAL A 71 -8.92 -36.22 -2.65
CA VAL A 71 -10.23 -36.87 -2.65
C VAL A 71 -10.85 -36.86 -4.06
N ILE A 72 -10.82 -35.72 -4.75
CA ILE A 72 -11.30 -35.60 -6.14
C ILE A 72 -10.51 -36.54 -7.07
N TRP A 73 -9.20 -36.62 -6.91
CA TRP A 73 -8.35 -37.50 -7.69
C TRP A 73 -8.70 -38.99 -7.46
N VAL A 74 -8.87 -39.40 -6.20
CA VAL A 74 -9.26 -40.79 -5.85
C VAL A 74 -10.65 -41.13 -6.40
N LEU A 75 -11.63 -40.24 -6.20
CA LEU A 75 -13.02 -40.43 -6.68
C LEU A 75 -13.07 -40.47 -8.21
N GLY A 76 -12.31 -39.61 -8.89
CA GLY A 76 -12.19 -39.60 -10.34
C GLY A 76 -11.62 -40.92 -10.89
N LEU A 77 -10.56 -41.42 -10.28
CA LEU A 77 -9.99 -42.72 -10.67
C LEU A 77 -10.94 -43.90 -10.40
N ALA A 78 -11.56 -43.92 -9.21
CA ALA A 78 -12.54 -44.95 -8.84
C ALA A 78 -13.76 -44.94 -9.77
N GLY A 79 -14.28 -43.73 -10.08
CA GLY A 79 -15.37 -43.50 -11.05
C GLY A 79 -15.01 -43.99 -12.43
N SER A 80 -13.81 -43.65 -12.91
CA SER A 80 -13.30 -44.09 -14.21
C SER A 80 -13.20 -45.60 -14.31
N VAL A 81 -12.56 -46.27 -13.34
CA VAL A 81 -12.43 -47.73 -13.29
C VAL A 81 -13.81 -48.42 -13.26
N SER A 82 -14.74 -47.90 -12.48
CA SER A 82 -16.11 -48.44 -12.37
C SER A 82 -16.88 -48.28 -13.70
N ALA A 83 -16.82 -47.10 -14.31
CA ALA A 83 -17.43 -46.84 -15.61
C ALA A 83 -16.85 -47.72 -16.71
N PHE A 84 -15.52 -47.88 -16.74
CA PHE A 84 -14.85 -48.73 -17.69
C PHE A 84 -15.19 -50.21 -17.54
N ARG A 85 -15.27 -50.73 -16.31
CA ARG A 85 -15.70 -52.10 -16.03
C ARG A 85 -17.14 -52.35 -16.50
N ARG A 86 -18.06 -51.38 -16.25
CA ARG A 86 -19.44 -51.43 -16.74
C ARG A 86 -19.51 -51.34 -18.27
N ALA A 87 -18.71 -50.46 -18.88
CA ALA A 87 -18.63 -50.33 -20.33
C ALA A 87 -18.25 -51.68 -21.01
N LYS A 88 -17.27 -52.39 -20.46
CA LYS A 88 -16.89 -53.74 -20.96
C LYS A 88 -18.07 -54.72 -20.93
N ARG A 89 -18.89 -54.70 -19.87
CA ARG A 89 -20.08 -55.57 -19.76
C ARG A 89 -21.15 -55.16 -20.78
N CYS A 90 -21.38 -53.87 -20.97
CA CYS A 90 -22.37 -53.34 -21.94
C CYS A 90 -21.97 -53.70 -23.39
N ARG A 91 -20.68 -53.67 -23.73
CA ARG A 91 -20.16 -54.11 -25.01
C ARG A 91 -20.42 -55.62 -25.25
N ALA A 92 -20.20 -56.44 -24.22
CA ALA A 92 -20.46 -57.87 -24.30
C ALA A 92 -21.96 -58.21 -24.47
N GLN A 93 -22.85 -57.30 -24.04
CA GLN A 93 -24.32 -57.40 -24.17
C GLN A 93 -24.89 -56.68 -25.41
N ALA A 94 -24.05 -56.25 -26.37
CA ALA A 94 -24.42 -55.48 -27.56
C ALA A 94 -25.16 -54.15 -27.29
N ARG A 95 -25.04 -53.56 -26.08
CA ARG A 95 -25.62 -52.27 -25.68
C ARG A 95 -24.68 -51.11 -26.02
N TYR A 96 -24.50 -50.84 -27.31
CA TYR A 96 -23.46 -49.92 -27.81
C TYR A 96 -23.63 -48.48 -27.38
N VAL A 97 -24.86 -47.95 -27.29
CA VAL A 97 -25.12 -46.57 -26.82
C VAL A 97 -24.63 -46.39 -25.38
N LEU A 98 -25.01 -47.32 -24.52
CA LEU A 98 -24.59 -47.28 -23.11
C LEU A 98 -23.08 -47.49 -22.95
N TYR A 99 -22.46 -48.29 -23.82
CA TYR A 99 -21.02 -48.47 -23.92
C TYR A 99 -20.30 -47.13 -24.20
N VAL A 100 -20.77 -46.36 -25.21
CA VAL A 100 -20.16 -45.08 -25.60
C VAL A 100 -20.30 -44.05 -24.47
N VAL A 101 -21.49 -43.96 -23.86
CA VAL A 101 -21.70 -43.06 -22.71
C VAL A 101 -20.79 -43.39 -21.53
N LEU A 102 -20.63 -44.69 -21.19
CA LEU A 102 -19.76 -45.10 -20.07
C LEU A 102 -18.28 -44.88 -20.37
N ILE A 103 -17.84 -44.98 -21.64
CA ILE A 103 -16.47 -44.63 -22.05
C ILE A 103 -16.29 -43.10 -21.92
N ALA A 104 -17.25 -42.28 -22.36
CA ALA A 104 -17.19 -40.83 -22.22
C ALA A 104 -17.11 -40.41 -20.74
N VAL A 105 -17.89 -41.03 -19.88
CA VAL A 105 -17.83 -40.81 -18.42
C VAL A 105 -16.49 -41.22 -17.84
N SER A 106 -15.93 -42.38 -18.29
CA SER A 106 -14.62 -42.83 -17.84
C SER A 106 -13.50 -41.85 -18.22
N VAL A 107 -13.51 -41.35 -19.47
CA VAL A 107 -12.53 -40.39 -19.97
C VAL A 107 -12.71 -39.02 -19.27
N GLY A 108 -13.94 -38.53 -19.10
CA GLY A 108 -14.24 -37.30 -18.39
C GLY A 108 -13.80 -37.34 -16.92
N SER A 109 -13.96 -38.50 -16.27
CA SER A 109 -13.50 -38.67 -14.88
C SER A 109 -11.97 -38.66 -14.74
N VAL A 110 -11.26 -39.23 -15.72
CA VAL A 110 -9.78 -39.13 -15.78
C VAL A 110 -9.34 -37.71 -16.07
N TRP A 111 -10.00 -37.04 -17.01
CA TRP A 111 -9.71 -35.64 -17.32
C TRP A 111 -9.93 -34.73 -16.11
N LEU A 112 -11.02 -34.90 -15.38
CA LEU A 112 -11.30 -34.15 -14.14
C LEU A 112 -10.25 -34.41 -13.06
N ALA A 113 -9.81 -35.68 -12.90
CA ALA A 113 -8.76 -36.05 -11.95
C ALA A 113 -7.39 -35.43 -12.32
N LEU A 114 -7.08 -35.32 -13.62
CA LEU A 114 -5.83 -34.72 -14.10
C LEU A 114 -5.87 -33.20 -14.08
N SER A 115 -6.99 -32.57 -14.47
CA SER A 115 -7.13 -31.11 -14.46
C SER A 115 -7.13 -30.51 -13.04
N SER A 116 -7.53 -31.28 -12.03
CA SER A 116 -7.38 -30.86 -10.64
C SER A 116 -5.93 -30.81 -10.16
N THR A 117 -5.02 -31.51 -10.83
CA THR A 117 -3.58 -31.46 -10.56
C THR A 117 -2.84 -30.41 -11.39
N GLU A 118 -3.32 -30.07 -12.58
CA GLU A 118 -2.68 -29.05 -13.43
C GLU A 118 -2.92 -27.62 -12.95
N LYS A 119 -4.10 -27.32 -12.40
CA LYS A 119 -4.38 -26.00 -11.83
C LYS A 119 -3.49 -25.61 -10.65
N LYS A 120 -2.84 -26.58 -9.99
CA LYS A 120 -1.89 -26.32 -8.88
C LYS A 120 -0.43 -26.31 -9.32
N ALA A 121 -0.10 -26.92 -10.45
CA ALA A 121 1.23 -26.77 -11.04
C ALA A 121 1.40 -25.41 -11.74
N ALA A 122 0.29 -24.76 -12.13
CA ALA A 122 0.31 -23.41 -12.69
C ALA A 122 0.52 -22.31 -11.61
N LEU A 123 0.22 -22.59 -10.35
CA LEU A 123 0.49 -21.68 -9.22
C LEU A 123 1.97 -21.67 -8.77
N ALA A 124 2.78 -22.55 -9.29
CA ALA A 124 4.23 -22.61 -9.08
C ALA A 124 5.01 -22.35 -10.39
N ALA A 125 4.39 -21.75 -11.39
CA ALA A 125 5.13 -21.14 -12.49
C ALA A 125 5.83 -19.92 -11.89
N GLU A 126 7.16 -19.90 -12.00
CA GLU A 126 7.98 -18.74 -11.68
C GLU A 126 7.34 -17.50 -12.32
N GLN A 127 6.76 -16.61 -11.49
CA GLN A 127 6.15 -15.40 -12.00
C GLN A 127 7.26 -14.54 -12.56
N THR A 128 7.10 -14.10 -13.79
CA THR A 128 8.04 -13.16 -14.39
C THR A 128 7.72 -11.79 -13.80
N PRO A 129 8.67 -11.09 -13.18
CA PRO A 129 8.45 -9.74 -12.69
C PRO A 129 7.84 -8.82 -13.75
N ASN A 130 7.03 -7.86 -13.34
CA ASN A 130 6.58 -6.78 -14.21
C ASN A 130 7.78 -6.02 -14.80
N ALA A 131 7.53 -5.22 -15.80
CA ALA A 131 8.49 -4.23 -16.27
C ALA A 131 8.14 -2.88 -15.62
N PRO A 132 8.78 -2.48 -14.52
CA PRO A 132 8.52 -1.20 -13.87
C PRO A 132 8.91 -0.06 -14.81
N ILE A 133 8.24 1.10 -14.67
CA ILE A 133 8.53 2.31 -15.42
C ILE A 133 8.90 3.45 -14.48
N GLY A 134 9.74 4.38 -14.95
CA GLY A 134 10.24 5.49 -14.16
C GLY A 134 11.50 5.13 -13.38
N ILE A 135 11.90 6.01 -12.45
CA ILE A 135 13.13 5.88 -11.66
C ILE A 135 12.77 5.90 -10.18
N ALA A 136 13.02 4.80 -9.50
CA ALA A 136 12.75 4.63 -8.09
C ALA A 136 13.48 5.69 -7.23
N GLN A 137 12.77 6.25 -6.24
CA GLN A 137 13.24 7.31 -5.36
C GLN A 137 13.37 6.81 -3.92
N GLY A 138 14.14 7.56 -3.10
CA GLY A 138 14.25 7.33 -1.66
C GLY A 138 15.60 6.77 -1.23
N VAL A 139 15.77 6.62 0.08
CA VAL A 139 16.96 6.02 0.72
C VAL A 139 17.10 4.56 0.33
N ASN A 140 15.98 3.85 0.35
CA ASN A 140 15.79 2.55 -0.28
C ASN A 140 14.89 2.77 -1.49
N PRO A 141 15.43 2.89 -2.72
CA PRO A 141 14.67 3.34 -3.87
C PRO A 141 13.47 2.46 -4.18
N GLY A 142 12.28 3.08 -4.32
CA GLY A 142 11.03 2.38 -4.61
C GLY A 142 10.41 1.64 -3.43
N ARG A 143 10.99 1.76 -2.21
CA ARG A 143 10.43 1.11 -1.01
C ARG A 143 9.16 1.82 -0.56
N VAL A 144 8.11 1.02 -0.36
CA VAL A 144 6.88 1.37 0.33
C VAL A 144 6.75 0.47 1.55
N VAL A 145 6.62 1.06 2.72
CA VAL A 145 6.38 0.31 3.96
C VAL A 145 4.90 0.33 4.25
N TRP A 146 4.31 -0.84 4.42
CA TRP A 146 2.93 -1.03 4.84
C TRP A 146 2.90 -1.67 6.22
N ILE A 147 2.30 -0.99 7.18
CA ILE A 147 2.05 -1.53 8.52
C ILE A 147 0.55 -1.74 8.67
N HIS A 148 0.16 -2.94 9.01
CA HIS A 148 -1.19 -3.31 9.39
C HIS A 148 -1.20 -3.86 10.81
N ASP A 149 -2.05 -3.29 11.67
CA ASP A 149 -2.28 -3.80 13.00
C ASP A 149 -3.79 -3.74 13.31
N PRO A 150 -4.48 -4.89 13.40
CA PRO A 150 -5.93 -4.92 13.62
C PRO A 150 -6.35 -4.35 14.97
N ASN A 151 -5.42 -4.19 15.93
CA ASN A 151 -5.70 -3.60 17.23
C ASN A 151 -5.66 -2.07 17.20
N ALA A 152 -5.28 -1.45 16.08
CA ALA A 152 -5.17 0.00 15.97
C ALA A 152 -6.53 0.70 16.01
N THR A 153 -7.59 0.07 15.51
CA THR A 153 -8.91 0.70 15.40
C THR A 153 -10.05 -0.25 15.76
N ASP A 154 -11.02 0.27 16.53
CA ASP A 154 -12.21 -0.48 16.97
C ASP A 154 -13.43 0.45 17.02
N TRP A 155 -14.03 0.73 15.87
CA TRP A 155 -15.25 1.54 15.79
C TRP A 155 -16.45 0.67 15.43
N ASP A 156 -17.55 0.82 16.21
CA ASP A 156 -18.81 0.08 16.00
C ASP A 156 -19.56 0.46 14.72
N GLY A 157 -19.10 1.48 14.01
CA GLY A 157 -19.73 1.93 12.77
C GLY A 157 -20.91 2.88 12.99
N TYR A 158 -21.76 3.01 11.98
CA TYR A 158 -22.79 4.06 11.91
C TYR A 158 -23.94 3.91 12.89
N SER A 159 -24.09 2.77 13.52
CA SER A 159 -25.10 2.54 14.53
C SER A 159 -24.71 3.14 15.88
N SER A 160 -23.45 3.46 16.08
CA SER A 160 -22.92 4.10 17.26
C SER A 160 -23.30 5.59 17.28
N PRO A 161 -23.61 6.17 18.44
CA PRO A 161 -23.71 7.60 18.63
C PRO A 161 -22.34 8.30 18.55
N GLU A 162 -21.25 7.54 18.64
CA GLU A 162 -19.86 7.97 18.62
C GLU A 162 -19.32 8.12 17.20
N HIS A 163 -18.22 8.83 17.07
CA HIS A 163 -17.60 9.09 15.78
C HIS A 163 -16.29 8.30 15.64
N TRP A 164 -15.94 7.89 14.43
CA TRP A 164 -14.72 7.13 14.14
C TRP A 164 -13.44 7.79 14.66
N TYR A 165 -13.45 9.11 14.82
CA TYR A 165 -12.31 9.91 15.30
C TYR A 165 -12.28 10.12 16.81
N ASP A 166 -13.29 9.65 17.57
CA ASP A 166 -13.29 9.71 19.01
C ASP A 166 -12.17 8.83 19.59
N ASP A 167 -11.55 9.28 20.68
CA ASP A 167 -10.31 8.67 21.21
C ASP A 167 -10.45 7.18 21.58
N ASN A 168 -11.65 6.74 21.95
CA ASN A 168 -11.92 5.35 22.29
C ASN A 168 -12.02 4.40 21.09
N HIS A 169 -11.88 4.89 19.87
CA HIS A 169 -11.94 4.08 18.64
C HIS A 169 -10.60 3.89 17.93
N THR A 170 -9.55 4.46 18.51
CA THR A 170 -8.18 4.28 18.01
C THR A 170 -7.24 4.10 19.20
N GLU A 171 -6.51 2.99 19.22
CA GLU A 171 -5.52 2.73 20.26
C GLU A 171 -4.22 3.49 19.95
N GLN A 172 -4.00 4.61 20.65
CA GLN A 172 -2.89 5.54 20.38
C GLN A 172 -1.53 4.84 20.46
N ALA A 173 -1.32 3.99 21.47
CA ALA A 173 -0.05 3.29 21.67
C ALA A 173 0.28 2.32 20.52
N VAL A 174 -0.75 1.74 19.89
CA VAL A 174 -0.57 0.92 18.68
C VAL A 174 -0.15 1.79 17.51
N VAL A 175 -0.85 2.90 17.28
CA VAL A 175 -0.55 3.83 16.16
C VAL A 175 0.85 4.42 16.32
N ASP A 176 1.29 4.73 17.54
CA ASP A 176 2.66 5.19 17.83
C ASP A 176 3.72 4.14 17.43
N LYS A 177 3.47 2.86 17.73
CA LYS A 177 4.34 1.76 17.28
C LYS A 177 4.28 1.56 15.76
N MET A 178 3.11 1.69 15.16
CA MET A 178 2.96 1.55 13.70
C MET A 178 3.80 2.60 12.96
N ILE A 179 3.75 3.88 13.36
CA ILE A 179 4.54 4.92 12.70
C ILE A 179 6.04 4.73 12.95
N SER A 180 6.47 4.35 14.17
CA SER A 180 7.86 4.03 14.48
C SER A 180 8.38 2.91 13.58
N ARG A 181 7.68 1.78 13.51
CA ARG A 181 8.03 0.66 12.62
C ARG A 181 8.07 1.06 11.14
N ALA A 182 7.13 1.91 10.71
CA ALA A 182 7.10 2.37 9.33
C ALA A 182 8.33 3.23 8.98
N ILE A 183 8.73 4.14 9.86
CA ILE A 183 9.90 5.01 9.65
C ILE A 183 11.19 4.20 9.67
N ARG A 184 11.35 3.28 10.63
CA ARG A 184 12.50 2.36 10.67
C ARG A 184 12.56 1.47 9.44
N GLY A 185 11.46 0.83 9.06
CA GLY A 185 11.38 -0.01 7.88
C GLY A 185 11.67 0.75 6.58
N LEU A 186 11.28 2.03 6.49
CA LEU A 186 11.58 2.88 5.34
C LEU A 186 13.09 3.12 5.19
N ALA A 187 13.76 3.41 6.28
CA ALA A 187 15.20 3.70 6.30
C ALA A 187 16.06 2.42 6.32
N GLY A 188 15.55 1.32 6.88
CA GLY A 188 16.33 0.12 7.19
C GLY A 188 17.22 0.31 8.44
N GLU A 189 16.68 1.01 9.46
CA GLU A 189 17.42 1.37 10.67
C GLU A 189 16.71 0.82 11.92
N ASP A 190 17.50 0.55 12.98
CA ASP A 190 16.99 -0.09 14.20
C ASP A 190 16.34 0.90 15.18
N SER A 191 16.54 2.22 14.97
CA SER A 191 15.96 3.25 15.83
C SER A 191 15.33 4.38 15.02
N ASP A 192 14.27 4.98 15.57
CA ASP A 192 13.55 6.09 14.94
C ASP A 192 14.48 7.28 14.66
N ALA A 193 15.39 7.60 15.59
CA ALA A 193 16.33 8.72 15.44
C ALA A 193 17.32 8.48 14.29
N ALA A 194 17.88 7.27 14.18
CA ALA A 194 18.77 6.91 13.07
C ALA A 194 18.00 6.92 11.75
N ALA A 195 16.78 6.38 11.75
CA ALA A 195 15.94 6.33 10.56
C ALA A 195 15.61 7.73 10.02
N TRP A 196 15.20 8.65 10.88
CA TRP A 196 14.94 10.03 10.49
C TRP A 196 16.21 10.74 9.99
N ASP A 197 17.36 10.54 10.63
CA ASP A 197 18.62 11.14 10.18
C ASP A 197 18.99 10.66 8.76
N VAL A 198 18.91 9.36 8.52
CA VAL A 198 19.17 8.77 7.19
C VAL A 198 18.17 9.29 6.13
N ILE A 199 16.89 9.38 6.46
CA ILE A 199 15.84 9.91 5.57
C ILE A 199 16.15 11.36 5.18
N PHE A 200 16.44 12.23 6.16
CA PHE A 200 16.75 13.64 5.88
C PHE A 200 18.07 13.80 5.13
N ARG A 201 19.12 13.06 5.48
CA ARG A 201 20.41 13.10 4.76
C ARG A 201 20.27 12.70 3.30
N ASN A 202 19.63 11.59 3.02
CA ASN A 202 19.37 11.15 1.65
C ASN A 202 18.58 12.20 0.87
N PHE A 203 17.53 12.74 1.47
CA PHE A 203 16.70 13.76 0.85
C PHE A 203 17.48 15.06 0.56
N ASN A 204 18.28 15.53 1.52
CA ASN A 204 19.11 16.74 1.37
C ASN A 204 20.23 16.55 0.35
N LEU A 205 20.85 15.38 0.31
CA LEU A 205 21.87 15.04 -0.69
C LEU A 205 21.30 15.11 -2.10
N ARG A 206 20.13 14.53 -2.32
CA ARG A 206 19.46 14.55 -3.64
C ARG A 206 19.04 15.95 -4.10
N ARG A 207 18.74 16.83 -3.16
CA ARG A 207 18.42 18.26 -3.44
C ARG A 207 19.65 19.16 -3.56
N GLY A 208 20.86 18.61 -3.46
CA GLY A 208 22.10 19.38 -3.53
C GLY A 208 22.43 20.17 -2.26
N LYS A 209 21.72 19.94 -1.15
CA LYS A 209 21.96 20.57 0.16
C LYS A 209 23.16 19.93 0.90
N GLY A 210 23.63 18.78 0.43
CA GLY A 210 24.71 18.00 1.01
C GLY A 210 24.21 16.86 1.90
N ASP A 211 25.13 16.03 2.40
CA ASP A 211 24.86 14.92 3.31
C ASP A 211 24.69 15.47 4.74
N VAL A 212 23.54 16.10 4.99
CA VAL A 212 23.18 16.72 6.27
C VAL A 212 21.76 16.29 6.67
N GLY A 213 21.58 16.00 7.96
CA GLY A 213 20.28 15.71 8.56
C GLY A 213 19.41 16.96 8.71
N TYR A 214 18.32 16.85 9.49
CA TYR A 214 17.53 17.99 9.90
C TYR A 214 18.39 18.95 10.77
N THR A 215 18.24 20.24 10.57
CA THR A 215 18.93 21.26 11.35
C THR A 215 17.90 22.09 12.13
N ALA A 216 18.13 22.29 13.42
CA ALA A 216 17.22 23.04 14.28
C ALA A 216 16.91 24.44 13.70
N GLY A 217 15.63 24.80 13.69
CA GLY A 217 15.10 26.03 13.10
C GLY A 217 14.67 25.87 11.63
N GLU A 218 14.92 24.75 10.98
CA GLU A 218 14.31 24.43 9.68
C GLU A 218 12.83 24.11 9.87
N LYS A 219 11.99 24.62 8.97
CA LYS A 219 10.55 24.52 9.06
C LYS A 219 9.98 23.34 8.30
N ILE A 220 9.01 22.67 8.89
CA ILE A 220 8.30 21.54 8.27
C ILE A 220 6.82 21.89 8.08
N ALA A 221 6.33 21.72 6.85
CA ALA A 221 4.91 21.82 6.52
C ALA A 221 4.29 20.44 6.33
N VAL A 222 3.25 20.11 7.08
CA VAL A 222 2.50 18.86 6.97
C VAL A 222 1.18 19.14 6.24
N LYS A 223 1.06 18.66 5.01
CA LYS A 223 -0.15 18.77 4.21
C LYS A 223 -1.09 17.60 4.50
N ILE A 224 -2.16 17.86 5.24
CA ILE A 224 -3.23 16.90 5.53
C ILE A 224 -4.40 17.01 4.55
N ASN A 225 -5.31 16.04 4.57
CA ASN A 225 -6.50 15.99 3.75
C ASN A 225 -7.77 16.30 4.56
N ASN A 226 -8.27 17.52 4.46
CA ASN A 226 -9.53 17.97 5.09
C ASN A 226 -10.65 18.15 4.04
N THR A 227 -10.77 17.20 3.09
CA THR A 227 -11.71 17.32 1.97
C THR A 227 -13.16 17.47 2.47
N MET A 228 -13.54 16.80 3.56
CA MET A 228 -14.90 16.84 4.11
C MET A 228 -15.24 18.17 4.78
N CYS A 229 -14.27 19.04 4.93
CA CYS A 229 -14.48 20.40 5.40
C CYS A 229 -14.88 21.39 4.28
N TYR A 230 -15.18 20.90 3.07
CA TYR A 230 -15.72 21.79 2.02
C TYR A 230 -17.08 22.36 2.43
N ASN A 231 -17.28 23.68 2.21
CA ASN A 231 -18.48 24.39 2.65
C ASN A 231 -18.79 24.24 4.16
N ALA A 232 -17.77 24.00 4.99
CA ALA A 232 -17.90 23.99 6.43
C ALA A 232 -18.22 25.39 6.98
N ASN A 233 -18.67 25.44 8.23
CA ASN A 233 -18.90 26.72 8.92
C ASN A 233 -17.56 27.31 9.37
N THR A 234 -17.07 28.33 8.66
CA THR A 234 -15.80 29.00 8.94
C THR A 234 -15.77 29.78 10.23
N ASN A 235 -16.94 30.20 10.77
CA ASN A 235 -17.02 30.92 12.04
C ASN A 235 -16.95 29.99 13.26
N THR A 236 -17.50 28.78 13.13
CA THR A 236 -17.52 27.79 14.22
C THR A 236 -16.44 26.72 14.05
N PHE A 237 -15.83 26.57 12.87
CA PHE A 237 -14.91 25.51 12.52
C PHE A 237 -15.54 24.11 12.61
N GLU A 238 -16.83 24.04 12.31
CA GLU A 238 -17.58 22.78 12.27
C GLU A 238 -17.79 22.30 10.83
N GLN A 239 -17.64 21.02 10.63
CA GLN A 239 -18.10 20.36 9.41
C GLN A 239 -19.62 20.52 9.27
N ARG A 240 -20.13 20.36 8.04
CA ARG A 240 -21.58 20.20 7.85
C ARG A 240 -22.08 18.95 8.58
N SER A 241 -23.31 18.99 9.08
CA SER A 241 -23.91 17.87 9.80
C SER A 241 -23.93 16.56 8.99
N ASN A 242 -24.10 16.63 7.67
CA ASN A 242 -24.08 15.45 6.79
C ASN A 242 -22.65 14.96 6.45
N ASN A 243 -21.61 15.70 6.80
CA ASN A 243 -20.22 15.33 6.60
C ASN A 243 -19.56 14.71 7.85
N LYS A 244 -20.23 14.81 9.00
CA LYS A 244 -19.79 14.09 10.21
C LYS A 244 -19.67 12.60 9.92
N ASN A 245 -18.64 11.96 10.43
CA ASN A 245 -18.29 10.56 10.14
C ASN A 245 -17.86 10.28 8.69
N ARG A 246 -17.61 11.30 7.86
CA ARG A 246 -16.85 11.12 6.61
C ARG A 246 -15.36 11.28 6.88
N ILE A 247 -14.53 10.63 6.07
CA ILE A 247 -13.11 10.50 6.36
C ILE A 247 -12.33 11.77 5.99
N ASP A 248 -11.72 12.39 6.98
CA ASP A 248 -10.55 13.27 6.89
C ASP A 248 -9.37 12.57 7.60
N ASN A 249 -8.18 13.18 7.68
CA ASN A 249 -7.07 12.56 8.42
C ASN A 249 -7.41 12.36 9.91
N SER A 250 -6.94 11.25 10.46
CA SER A 250 -7.15 10.91 11.85
C SER A 250 -6.32 11.80 12.78
N PRO A 251 -6.93 12.28 13.87
CA PRO A 251 -6.19 13.01 14.89
C PRO A 251 -5.09 12.16 15.54
N GLN A 252 -5.34 10.87 15.78
CA GLN A 252 -4.45 9.97 16.48
C GLN A 252 -3.17 9.69 15.69
N LEU A 253 -3.26 9.38 14.38
CA LEU A 253 -2.05 9.24 13.55
C LEU A 253 -1.32 10.58 13.38
N THR A 254 -2.04 11.69 13.43
CA THR A 254 -1.43 13.02 13.45
C THR A 254 -0.62 13.24 14.72
N ILE A 255 -1.13 12.83 15.89
CA ILE A 255 -0.39 12.89 17.15
C ILE A 255 0.89 12.07 17.07
N SER A 256 0.81 10.84 16.57
CA SER A 256 1.99 9.97 16.39
C SER A 256 3.04 10.59 15.46
N LEU A 257 2.62 11.16 14.32
CA LEU A 257 3.54 11.84 13.40
C LEU A 257 4.20 13.07 14.04
N LEU A 258 3.42 13.91 14.72
CA LEU A 258 3.96 15.08 15.40
C LEU A 258 4.90 14.69 16.55
N GLY A 259 4.60 13.62 17.28
CA GLY A 259 5.50 13.03 18.29
C GLY A 259 6.84 12.61 17.68
N GLN A 260 6.83 11.93 16.54
CA GLN A 260 8.07 11.61 15.83
C GLN A 260 8.88 12.87 15.45
N LEU A 261 8.23 13.91 14.96
CA LEU A 261 8.93 15.14 14.57
C LEU A 261 9.47 15.93 15.79
N VAL A 262 8.68 16.04 16.85
CA VAL A 262 9.03 16.86 18.02
C VAL A 262 9.99 16.11 18.96
N ASP A 263 9.63 14.88 19.33
CA ASP A 263 10.32 14.16 20.40
C ASP A 263 11.53 13.36 19.89
N VAL A 264 11.52 12.94 18.63
CA VAL A 264 12.60 12.12 18.03
C VAL A 264 13.53 12.97 17.16
N VAL A 265 12.98 13.71 16.17
CA VAL A 265 13.80 14.57 15.28
C VAL A 265 14.27 15.82 16.01
N GLY A 266 13.50 16.31 17.01
CA GLY A 266 13.80 17.52 17.76
C GLY A 266 13.35 18.81 17.07
N VAL A 267 12.30 18.74 16.26
CA VAL A 267 11.71 19.93 15.62
C VAL A 267 10.94 20.73 16.65
N ASP A 268 11.24 22.04 16.77
CA ASP A 268 10.42 22.91 17.62
C ASP A 268 8.98 22.95 17.07
N GLN A 269 7.99 22.82 17.96
CA GLN A 269 6.60 22.85 17.57
C GLN A 269 6.24 24.12 16.77
N ALA A 270 6.87 25.27 17.07
CA ALA A 270 6.66 26.52 16.38
C ALA A 270 7.18 26.52 14.92
N ASP A 271 8.08 25.61 14.58
CA ASP A 271 8.61 25.41 13.22
C ASP A 271 7.75 24.43 12.40
N ILE A 272 6.71 23.83 13.00
CA ILE A 272 5.78 22.93 12.32
C ILE A 272 4.48 23.66 11.96
N THR A 273 4.11 23.58 10.69
CA THR A 273 2.78 24.01 10.20
C THR A 273 2.01 22.81 9.67
N ILE A 274 0.81 22.55 10.20
CA ILE A 274 -0.05 21.46 9.75
C ILE A 274 -1.40 21.98 9.26
N GLY A 275 -1.92 21.49 8.15
CA GLY A 275 -3.25 21.83 7.68
C GLY A 275 -3.49 21.61 6.19
N ASP A 276 -4.68 22.04 5.77
CA ASP A 276 -5.10 22.08 4.36
C ASP A 276 -5.38 23.57 4.01
N PRO A 277 -4.59 24.21 3.14
CA PRO A 277 -4.72 25.63 2.84
C PRO A 277 -6.12 26.06 2.37
N GLY A 278 -6.79 25.19 1.65
CA GLY A 278 -8.11 25.45 1.07
C GLY A 278 -9.30 25.02 1.93
N ARG A 279 -9.05 24.51 3.14
CA ARG A 279 -10.07 23.98 4.04
C ARG A 279 -9.93 24.55 5.45
N ILE A 280 -10.96 24.42 6.26
CA ILE A 280 -10.82 24.68 7.70
C ILE A 280 -10.08 23.51 8.37
N THR A 281 -9.44 23.78 9.50
CA THR A 281 -9.03 22.73 10.45
C THR A 281 -10.17 22.54 11.44
N PRO A 282 -10.94 21.45 11.36
CA PRO A 282 -12.18 21.28 12.10
C PRO A 282 -11.96 21.07 13.60
N ASN A 283 -13.01 21.36 14.38
CA ASN A 283 -12.90 21.26 15.84
C ASN A 283 -12.60 19.84 16.32
N PHE A 284 -13.16 18.81 15.70
CA PHE A 284 -12.88 17.42 16.12
C PHE A 284 -11.39 17.11 16.04
N PHE A 285 -10.70 17.54 14.98
CA PHE A 285 -9.27 17.35 14.82
C PHE A 285 -8.47 18.26 15.78
N TYR A 286 -8.79 19.54 15.79
CA TYR A 286 -8.05 20.52 16.59
C TYR A 286 -8.13 20.25 18.09
N ASN A 287 -9.31 19.88 18.60
CA ASN A 287 -9.52 19.70 20.04
C ASN A 287 -8.82 18.43 20.57
N ILE A 288 -8.48 17.48 19.70
CA ILE A 288 -7.72 16.28 20.05
C ILE A 288 -6.20 16.55 19.92
N VAL A 289 -5.75 17.15 18.81
CA VAL A 289 -4.32 17.31 18.52
C VAL A 289 -3.70 18.50 19.26
N HIS A 290 -4.38 19.65 19.31
CA HIS A 290 -3.83 20.88 19.91
C HIS A 290 -3.48 20.78 21.42
N PRO A 291 -4.22 20.06 22.28
CA PRO A 291 -3.82 19.91 23.67
C PRO A 291 -2.47 19.21 23.84
N VAL A 292 -2.09 18.33 22.92
CA VAL A 292 -0.80 17.60 22.91
C VAL A 292 0.31 18.49 22.32
N PHE A 293 0.01 19.20 21.22
CA PHE A 293 0.97 20.04 20.50
C PHE A 293 0.49 21.51 20.40
N PRO A 294 0.48 22.25 21.49
CA PRO A 294 -0.16 23.56 21.55
C PRO A 294 0.57 24.69 20.79
N TYR A 295 1.84 24.47 20.42
CA TYR A 295 2.64 25.48 19.73
C TYR A 295 2.79 25.23 18.22
N VAL A 296 2.26 24.12 17.71
CA VAL A 296 2.18 23.84 16.27
C VAL A 296 1.25 24.86 15.59
N CYS A 297 1.63 25.33 14.41
CA CYS A 297 0.78 26.22 13.60
C CYS A 297 -0.31 25.43 12.88
N TYR A 298 -1.54 25.52 13.33
CA TYR A 298 -2.70 24.89 12.69
C TYR A 298 -3.24 25.77 11.57
N MET A 299 -2.81 25.51 10.35
CA MET A 299 -3.18 26.26 9.15
C MET A 299 -4.60 25.93 8.69
N ALA A 300 -5.34 26.93 8.26
CA ALA A 300 -6.67 26.77 7.68
C ALA A 300 -6.98 27.84 6.64
N SER A 301 -8.02 27.65 5.83
CA SER A 301 -8.52 28.66 4.89
C SER A 301 -8.98 29.95 5.56
N HIS A 302 -9.39 29.88 6.83
CA HIS A 302 -9.83 31.00 7.65
C HIS A 302 -9.11 30.96 9.00
N GLY A 303 -8.70 32.13 9.48
CA GLY A 303 -8.09 32.29 10.80
C GLY A 303 -9.13 32.40 11.93
N GLY A 304 -8.67 32.22 13.15
CA GLY A 304 -9.46 32.36 14.38
C GLY A 304 -9.54 31.06 15.18
N ARG A 305 -9.90 31.18 16.46
CA ARG A 305 -10.00 30.07 17.41
C ARG A 305 -8.75 29.17 17.42
N GLY A 306 -7.55 29.80 17.42
CA GLY A 306 -6.27 29.10 17.41
C GLY A 306 -5.76 28.64 16.03
N ARG A 307 -6.53 28.87 14.94
CA ARG A 307 -6.09 28.54 13.58
C ARG A 307 -5.50 29.76 12.91
N THR A 308 -4.45 29.53 12.14
CA THR A 308 -3.77 30.53 11.32
C THR A 308 -4.34 30.51 9.90
N GLN A 309 -4.73 31.68 9.40
CA GLN A 309 -5.22 31.78 8.02
C GLN A 309 -4.08 31.59 7.02
N SER A 310 -4.29 30.70 6.05
CA SER A 310 -3.41 30.56 4.89
C SER A 310 -3.41 31.83 4.05
N THR A 311 -2.24 32.25 3.63
CA THR A 311 -2.02 33.42 2.76
C THR A 311 -1.14 33.03 1.57
N PHE A 312 -1.21 33.81 0.50
CA PHE A 312 -0.35 33.62 -0.65
C PHE A 312 1.09 34.09 -0.40
N SER A 313 2.04 33.36 -0.95
CA SER A 313 3.42 33.84 -1.14
C SER A 313 3.57 34.57 -2.48
N ASP A 314 4.80 34.93 -2.83
CA ASP A 314 5.15 35.44 -4.15
C ASP A 314 5.68 34.32 -5.08
N VAL A 315 5.70 33.06 -4.60
CA VAL A 315 6.15 31.92 -5.39
C VAL A 315 5.03 31.50 -6.33
N GLU A 316 5.32 31.58 -7.62
CA GLU A 316 4.39 31.25 -8.69
C GLU A 316 4.39 29.74 -8.95
N PHE A 317 3.23 29.23 -9.35
CA PHE A 317 3.03 27.87 -9.82
C PHE A 317 2.40 27.90 -11.22
N TYR A 318 2.95 27.18 -12.16
CA TYR A 318 2.45 27.15 -13.53
C TYR A 318 1.93 25.77 -13.91
N TRP A 319 0.78 25.76 -14.59
CA TRP A 319 0.19 24.54 -15.13
C TRP A 319 0.78 24.26 -16.51
N SER A 320 1.42 23.11 -16.72
CA SER A 320 2.07 22.68 -17.96
C SER A 320 1.09 22.27 -19.06
N THR A 321 -0.19 22.65 -18.94
CA THR A 321 -1.23 22.26 -19.90
C THR A 321 -1.01 22.90 -21.27
N PRO A 322 -0.99 22.10 -22.37
CA PRO A 322 -0.80 22.62 -23.72
C PRO A 322 -1.99 23.45 -24.24
N ALA A 323 -3.16 23.37 -23.57
CA ALA A 323 -4.37 24.10 -23.98
C ALA A 323 -4.40 25.56 -23.52
N ALA A 324 -3.32 26.08 -22.92
CA ALA A 324 -3.31 27.43 -22.41
C ALA A 324 -2.85 28.42 -23.47
N ASN A 325 -3.74 29.30 -23.95
CA ASN A 325 -3.37 30.58 -24.55
C ASN A 325 -2.78 31.47 -23.44
N GLY A 326 -1.49 31.37 -23.21
CA GLY A 326 -0.80 31.95 -22.09
C GLY A 326 -0.66 30.97 -20.92
N LYS A 327 0.33 31.23 -20.08
CA LYS A 327 0.64 30.38 -18.92
C LYS A 327 -0.44 30.51 -17.89
N ARG A 328 -1.06 29.42 -17.54
CA ARG A 328 -1.99 29.35 -16.42
C ARG A 328 -1.18 29.22 -15.15
N GLN A 329 -1.42 30.12 -14.18
CA GLN A 329 -0.65 30.17 -12.95
C GLN A 329 -1.53 30.19 -11.71
N ASP A 330 -0.95 29.74 -10.64
CA ASP A 330 -1.42 29.81 -9.27
C ASP A 330 -0.28 30.32 -8.39
N TYR A 331 -0.45 30.30 -7.07
CA TYR A 331 0.59 30.71 -6.13
C TYR A 331 0.65 29.72 -4.97
N ILE A 332 1.88 29.45 -4.52
CA ILE A 332 2.12 28.58 -3.36
C ILE A 332 1.68 29.29 -2.09
N PRO A 333 0.99 28.63 -1.15
CA PRO A 333 0.72 29.18 0.17
C PRO A 333 2.01 29.58 0.89
N ARG A 334 1.97 30.71 1.62
CA ARG A 334 3.15 31.24 2.31
C ARG A 334 3.81 30.23 3.24
N SER A 335 3.01 29.52 4.06
CA SER A 335 3.52 28.51 4.98
C SER A 335 4.22 27.35 4.29
N PHE A 336 3.82 27.00 3.05
CA PHE A 336 4.50 25.98 2.26
C PHE A 336 5.77 26.54 1.59
N ALA A 337 5.71 27.74 1.05
CA ALA A 337 6.88 28.38 0.45
C ALA A 337 8.00 28.64 1.45
N GLU A 338 7.66 29.01 2.70
CA GLU A 338 8.62 29.28 3.78
C GLU A 338 9.13 28.03 4.50
N ALA A 339 8.54 26.85 4.26
CA ALA A 339 9.01 25.60 4.83
C ALA A 339 10.24 25.07 4.08
N ASP A 340 11.18 24.50 4.81
CA ASP A 340 12.34 23.81 4.25
C ASP A 340 11.98 22.40 3.74
N TYR A 341 11.03 21.78 4.41
CA TYR A 341 10.53 20.43 4.10
C TYR A 341 9.01 20.37 4.10
N MET A 342 8.47 19.44 3.35
CA MET A 342 7.07 19.05 3.43
C MET A 342 6.93 17.58 3.81
N ILE A 343 5.81 17.26 4.45
CA ILE A 343 5.29 15.91 4.59
C ILE A 343 3.91 15.88 3.93
N ASN A 344 3.73 14.98 2.96
CA ASN A 344 2.43 14.79 2.33
C ASN A 344 1.69 13.68 3.07
N PHE A 345 0.74 14.08 3.90
CA PHE A 345 -0.06 13.20 4.73
C PHE A 345 -1.45 13.02 4.12
N ALA A 346 -1.58 11.99 3.29
CA ALA A 346 -2.79 11.65 2.54
C ALA A 346 -3.69 10.67 3.29
N ILE A 347 -4.79 10.26 2.66
CA ILE A 347 -5.74 9.27 3.17
C ILE A 347 -5.96 8.19 2.11
N LEU A 348 -6.11 6.95 2.55
CA LEU A 348 -6.42 5.80 1.68
C LEU A 348 -7.89 5.83 1.24
N LYS A 349 -8.15 6.42 0.08
CA LYS A 349 -9.50 6.51 -0.50
C LYS A 349 -9.47 6.34 -2.01
N SER A 350 -10.49 5.68 -2.57
CA SER A 350 -10.80 5.80 -4.00
C SER A 350 -11.42 7.15 -4.32
N HIS A 351 -11.66 7.45 -5.59
CA HIS A 351 -12.22 8.71 -6.06
C HIS A 351 -13.00 8.52 -7.35
N SER A 352 -14.31 8.77 -7.33
CA SER A 352 -15.21 8.59 -8.48
C SER A 352 -14.83 9.36 -9.76
N SER A 353 -13.98 10.37 -9.66
CA SER A 353 -13.52 11.14 -10.83
C SER A 353 -12.03 10.96 -11.13
N GLY A 354 -11.23 10.59 -10.12
CA GLY A 354 -9.76 10.58 -10.21
C GLY A 354 -9.12 9.22 -10.03
N GLY A 355 -9.91 8.17 -9.84
CA GLY A 355 -9.44 6.84 -9.47
C GLY A 355 -9.16 6.75 -7.97
N ILE A 356 -8.11 7.37 -7.49
CA ILE A 356 -7.70 7.37 -6.08
C ILE A 356 -7.57 8.79 -5.50
N THR A 357 -7.64 8.89 -4.18
CA THR A 357 -7.29 10.06 -3.39
C THR A 357 -6.15 9.69 -2.46
N VAL A 358 -4.92 9.74 -2.96
CA VAL A 358 -3.70 9.41 -2.20
C VAL A 358 -2.73 10.61 -2.34
N CYS A 359 -1.43 10.41 -2.31
CA CYS A 359 -0.46 11.49 -2.19
C CYS A 359 -0.47 12.47 -3.36
N GLY A 360 -0.53 12.01 -4.61
CA GLY A 360 -0.64 12.88 -5.78
C GLY A 360 -1.90 13.74 -5.74
N LYS A 361 -3.05 13.13 -5.44
CA LYS A 361 -4.33 13.84 -5.34
C LYS A 361 -4.44 14.72 -4.10
N ASN A 362 -3.75 14.40 -3.00
CA ASN A 362 -3.71 15.23 -1.80
C ASN A 362 -3.09 16.60 -2.09
N HIS A 363 -2.11 16.69 -2.97
CA HIS A 363 -1.56 17.95 -3.44
C HIS A 363 -2.56 18.85 -4.18
N TYR A 364 -3.72 18.32 -4.62
CA TYR A 364 -4.81 19.17 -5.13
C TYR A 364 -5.22 20.24 -4.13
N GLY A 365 -5.20 19.95 -2.83
CA GLY A 365 -5.46 20.91 -1.75
C GLY A 365 -4.26 21.78 -1.36
N SER A 366 -3.09 21.62 -1.97
CA SER A 366 -1.89 22.38 -1.60
C SER A 366 -1.88 23.82 -2.13
N LEU A 367 -2.86 24.22 -2.92
CA LEU A 367 -2.99 25.56 -3.46
C LEU A 367 -4.19 26.29 -2.85
N LEU A 368 -4.02 27.58 -2.55
CA LEU A 368 -5.10 28.48 -2.14
C LEU A 368 -5.94 28.87 -3.36
N ARG A 369 -6.96 28.08 -3.65
CA ARG A 369 -7.80 28.28 -4.83
C ARG A 369 -9.00 29.15 -4.48
N ASN A 370 -8.89 30.43 -4.84
CA ASN A 370 -10.00 31.37 -4.67
C ASN A 370 -11.07 31.09 -5.75
N PRO A 371 -12.32 30.77 -5.38
CA PRO A 371 -13.39 30.55 -6.34
C PRO A 371 -13.70 31.77 -7.21
N ASP A 372 -13.46 32.97 -6.71
CA ASP A 372 -13.62 34.22 -7.47
C ASP A 372 -12.48 34.49 -8.45
N ARG A 373 -11.47 33.61 -8.46
CA ARG A 373 -10.28 33.76 -9.30
C ARG A 373 -9.61 35.12 -9.14
N THR A 374 -9.59 35.62 -7.90
CA THR A 374 -8.99 36.91 -7.55
C THR A 374 -7.84 36.66 -6.59
N LEU A 375 -6.66 37.12 -6.94
CA LEU A 375 -5.47 37.10 -6.12
C LEU A 375 -4.97 38.51 -5.96
N ARG A 376 -4.77 38.96 -4.69
CA ARG A 376 -4.31 40.34 -4.40
C ARG A 376 -5.12 41.41 -5.11
N GLY A 377 -6.42 41.20 -5.31
CA GLY A 377 -7.31 42.13 -6.03
C GLY A 377 -7.24 42.02 -7.55
N GLN A 378 -6.43 41.12 -8.11
CA GLN A 378 -6.34 40.88 -9.53
C GLN A 378 -6.80 39.44 -9.88
N ARG A 379 -7.45 39.32 -11.05
CA ARG A 379 -7.90 38.03 -11.55
C ARG A 379 -6.67 37.24 -12.07
N TYR A 380 -6.47 36.00 -11.55
CA TYR A 380 -5.41 35.11 -12.03
C TYR A 380 -5.91 34.08 -13.04
N ASN A 381 -5.00 33.46 -13.77
CA ASN A 381 -5.34 32.51 -14.83
C ASN A 381 -5.60 31.10 -14.27
N TYR A 382 -6.78 30.92 -13.70
CA TYR A 382 -7.20 29.70 -13.05
C TYR A 382 -7.29 28.50 -14.01
N TYR A 383 -6.75 27.35 -13.59
CA TYR A 383 -6.96 26.06 -14.22
C TYR A 383 -7.74 25.12 -13.29
N ASP A 384 -8.85 24.57 -13.75
CA ASP A 384 -9.58 23.56 -13.02
C ASP A 384 -8.94 22.18 -13.26
N MET A 385 -8.24 21.67 -12.26
CA MET A 385 -7.55 20.38 -12.31
C MET A 385 -8.47 19.19 -12.60
N HIS A 386 -9.77 19.27 -12.28
CA HIS A 386 -10.71 18.22 -12.60
C HIS A 386 -10.79 17.94 -14.11
N ASN A 387 -10.45 18.92 -14.96
CA ASN A 387 -10.39 18.74 -16.40
C ASN A 387 -9.30 17.74 -16.84
N SER A 388 -8.32 17.45 -16.00
CA SER A 388 -7.26 16.46 -16.27
C SER A 388 -7.48 15.11 -15.58
N LEU A 389 -8.56 14.96 -14.79
CA LEU A 389 -8.84 13.69 -14.13
C LEU A 389 -9.50 12.68 -15.08
N PRO A 390 -9.37 11.36 -14.82
CA PRO A 390 -9.90 10.30 -15.68
C PRO A 390 -11.38 10.45 -16.07
N ALA A 391 -12.25 10.93 -15.16
CA ALA A 391 -13.66 11.18 -15.47
C ALA A 391 -13.90 12.14 -16.64
N ASN A 392 -12.99 13.08 -16.87
CA ASN A 392 -13.09 14.08 -17.95
C ASN A 392 -12.10 13.81 -19.09
N ARG A 393 -11.02 13.08 -18.82
CA ARG A 393 -9.94 12.76 -19.77
C ARG A 393 -9.44 11.34 -19.50
N MET A 394 -10.22 10.33 -19.89
CA MET A 394 -9.88 8.93 -19.69
C MET A 394 -8.78 8.50 -20.65
N GLY A 395 -7.86 7.66 -20.16
CA GLY A 395 -6.80 7.01 -20.92
C GLY A 395 -5.47 7.76 -20.94
N MET A 396 -4.45 7.05 -21.40
CA MET A 396 -3.08 7.57 -21.53
C MET A 396 -2.98 8.69 -22.59
N GLY A 397 -1.89 9.44 -22.55
CA GLY A 397 -1.58 10.44 -23.56
C GLY A 397 -2.26 11.80 -23.35
N TYR A 398 -2.72 12.07 -22.15
CA TYR A 398 -3.26 13.38 -21.76
C TYR A 398 -2.46 13.99 -20.62
N TYR A 399 -2.32 15.33 -20.67
CA TYR A 399 -1.77 16.10 -19.57
C TYR A 399 -2.46 15.79 -18.24
N ARG A 400 -1.68 15.57 -17.18
CA ARG A 400 -2.14 15.29 -15.83
C ARG A 400 -1.64 16.34 -14.84
N ALA A 401 -2.55 17.17 -14.34
CA ALA A 401 -2.22 18.29 -13.45
C ALA A 401 -1.56 17.84 -12.12
N LEU A 402 -1.79 16.58 -11.71
CA LEU A 402 -1.16 16.03 -10.50
C LEU A 402 0.36 15.94 -10.66
N VAL A 403 0.87 15.71 -11.86
CA VAL A 403 2.32 15.65 -12.13
C VAL A 403 2.99 16.99 -11.86
N ASP A 404 2.39 18.10 -12.27
CA ASP A 404 2.90 19.43 -11.94
C ASP A 404 2.98 19.67 -10.43
N LEU A 405 1.96 19.24 -9.68
CA LEU A 405 1.93 19.37 -8.22
C LEU A 405 2.98 18.49 -7.53
N MET A 406 3.11 17.25 -7.98
CA MET A 406 4.09 16.29 -7.47
C MET A 406 5.53 16.70 -7.81
N GLY A 407 5.74 17.40 -8.94
CA GLY A 407 7.06 17.81 -9.41
C GLY A 407 7.47 19.23 -9.03
N HIS A 408 6.53 20.10 -8.57
CA HIS A 408 6.90 21.48 -8.23
C HIS A 408 7.88 21.54 -7.05
N PRO A 409 9.01 22.31 -7.14
CA PRO A 409 10.04 22.36 -6.11
C PRO A 409 9.53 22.71 -4.71
N GLU A 410 8.50 23.57 -4.62
CA GLU A 410 7.92 24.03 -3.35
C GLU A 410 6.76 23.15 -2.85
N LEU A 411 6.48 22.04 -3.52
CA LEU A 411 5.47 21.04 -3.12
C LEU A 411 6.10 19.63 -3.08
N GLY A 412 5.86 18.79 -4.09
CA GLY A 412 6.43 17.44 -4.12
C GLY A 412 7.97 17.45 -4.09
N GLY A 413 8.62 18.42 -4.74
CA GLY A 413 10.08 18.54 -4.76
C GLY A 413 10.72 18.80 -3.38
N LYS A 414 9.98 19.28 -2.38
CA LYS A 414 10.46 19.41 -0.99
C LYS A 414 9.79 18.42 -0.01
N THR A 415 9.00 17.47 -0.52
CA THR A 415 8.35 16.46 0.30
C THR A 415 9.35 15.38 0.70
N VAL A 416 9.69 15.33 2.00
CA VAL A 416 10.69 14.41 2.56
C VAL A 416 10.16 13.01 2.73
N ILE A 417 8.87 12.87 3.09
CA ILE A 417 8.13 11.60 3.14
C ILE A 417 6.68 11.78 2.68
N TYR A 418 6.13 10.71 2.18
CA TYR A 418 4.72 10.52 1.85
C TYR A 418 4.14 9.52 2.85
N LEU A 419 3.08 9.92 3.56
CA LEU A 419 2.38 9.11 4.56
C LEU A 419 0.92 8.99 4.14
N VAL A 420 0.36 7.79 4.19
CA VAL A 420 -1.04 7.53 3.89
C VAL A 420 -1.73 6.93 5.10
N ASP A 421 -2.75 7.65 5.56
CA ASP A 421 -3.66 7.26 6.62
C ASP A 421 -4.67 6.24 6.07
N GLY A 422 -4.50 5.01 6.45
CA GLY A 422 -5.39 3.90 6.17
C GLY A 422 -5.95 3.27 7.46
N LEU A 423 -5.90 3.97 8.60
CA LEU A 423 -6.56 3.50 9.82
C LEU A 423 -8.04 3.26 9.54
N PHE A 424 -8.67 4.24 8.89
CA PHE A 424 -10.02 4.15 8.35
C PHE A 424 -9.99 4.56 6.88
N ALA A 425 -10.30 3.65 5.97
CA ALA A 425 -10.29 3.91 4.54
C ALA A 425 -11.69 4.07 3.93
N GLY A 426 -11.78 4.64 2.75
CA GLY A 426 -13.06 4.93 2.10
C GLY A 426 -13.13 4.60 0.63
N GLN A 427 -14.32 4.19 0.19
CA GLN A 427 -14.60 3.84 -1.21
C GLN A 427 -14.61 5.06 -2.15
N ASN A 428 -14.81 6.28 -1.63
CA ASN A 428 -14.88 7.50 -2.45
C ASN A 428 -14.25 8.68 -1.71
N TRP A 429 -14.00 9.78 -2.43
CA TRP A 429 -13.47 11.02 -1.88
C TRP A 429 -14.31 11.58 -0.70
N ASP A 430 -15.62 11.29 -0.69
CA ASP A 430 -16.58 11.75 0.31
C ASP A 430 -17.18 10.60 1.14
N SER A 431 -16.54 9.45 1.16
CA SER A 431 -17.02 8.29 1.92
C SER A 431 -16.92 8.49 3.42
N ARG A 432 -17.72 7.68 4.10
CA ARG A 432 -17.52 7.27 5.48
C ARG A 432 -16.52 6.12 5.52
N PRO A 433 -15.92 5.80 6.69
CA PRO A 433 -15.13 4.56 6.84
C PRO A 433 -15.89 3.33 6.40
N VAL A 434 -15.20 2.39 5.76
CA VAL A 434 -15.75 1.11 5.31
C VAL A 434 -14.81 0.00 5.75
N LYS A 435 -15.36 -1.08 6.32
CA LYS A 435 -14.61 -2.30 6.60
C LYS A 435 -14.28 -3.02 5.30
N TRP A 436 -13.09 -3.60 5.22
CA TRP A 436 -12.57 -4.23 4.00
C TRP A 436 -12.71 -5.74 4.04
N ASN A 437 -13.03 -6.36 2.90
CA ASN A 437 -13.24 -7.79 2.78
C ASN A 437 -12.02 -8.54 2.27
N MET A 438 -11.12 -7.87 1.53
CA MET A 438 -9.91 -8.50 1.03
C MET A 438 -8.98 -8.97 2.17
N GLU A 439 -8.12 -9.94 1.88
CA GLU A 439 -7.08 -10.39 2.80
C GLU A 439 -6.02 -9.29 3.00
N PRO A 440 -5.59 -9.01 4.25
CA PRO A 440 -5.84 -9.73 5.50
C PRO A 440 -7.00 -9.19 6.35
N PHE A 441 -7.81 -8.26 5.87
CA PHE A 441 -8.78 -7.52 6.68
C PHE A 441 -10.06 -8.32 7.01
N TYR A 442 -10.53 -9.21 6.12
CA TYR A 442 -11.63 -10.16 6.33
C TYR A 442 -12.92 -9.59 6.95
N GLY A 443 -13.31 -8.38 6.57
CA GLY A 443 -14.50 -7.69 7.07
C GLY A 443 -14.23 -6.82 8.29
N ASP A 444 -12.98 -6.45 8.52
CA ASP A 444 -12.58 -5.51 9.57
C ASP A 444 -12.03 -4.20 8.99
N TRP A 445 -11.70 -3.25 9.87
CA TRP A 445 -11.09 -1.99 9.49
C TRP A 445 -9.71 -2.23 8.85
N PRO A 446 -9.29 -1.42 7.88
CA PRO A 446 -7.97 -1.61 7.28
C PRO A 446 -6.82 -1.37 8.26
N SER A 447 -7.00 -0.57 9.32
CA SER A 447 -6.03 -0.41 10.42
C SER A 447 -4.58 -0.36 9.92
N SER A 448 -4.34 0.44 8.87
CA SER A 448 -3.11 0.42 8.08
C SER A 448 -2.49 1.80 7.94
N ILE A 449 -1.18 1.85 7.80
CA ILE A 449 -0.46 3.04 7.34
C ILE A 449 0.52 2.65 6.22
N PHE A 450 0.79 3.59 5.30
CA PHE A 450 1.79 3.42 4.26
C PHE A 450 2.76 4.59 4.29
N VAL A 451 4.06 4.33 4.15
CA VAL A 451 5.09 5.36 4.13
C VAL A 451 6.08 5.10 3.00
N SER A 452 6.51 6.14 2.29
CA SER A 452 7.54 6.08 1.25
C SER A 452 8.23 7.43 1.06
N GLN A 453 9.40 7.43 0.44
CA GLN A 453 10.01 8.61 -0.17
C GLN A 453 9.74 8.72 -1.68
N ASP A 454 9.10 7.73 -2.26
CA ASP A 454 8.71 7.69 -3.68
C ASP A 454 7.21 7.97 -3.83
N PRO A 455 6.80 9.14 -4.35
CA PRO A 455 5.39 9.53 -4.48
C PRO A 455 4.62 8.66 -5.46
N VAL A 456 5.29 8.12 -6.47
CA VAL A 456 4.65 7.30 -7.50
C VAL A 456 4.49 5.87 -6.98
N ALA A 457 5.51 5.32 -6.33
CA ALA A 457 5.47 3.99 -5.75
C ALA A 457 4.36 3.86 -4.70
N ILE A 458 4.25 4.82 -3.76
CA ILE A 458 3.22 4.76 -2.72
C ILE A 458 1.80 4.88 -3.29
N ASP A 459 1.60 5.73 -4.29
CA ASP A 459 0.29 5.87 -4.94
C ASP A 459 -0.04 4.61 -5.76
N SER A 460 0.95 3.95 -6.39
CA SER A 460 0.80 2.67 -7.10
C SER A 460 0.37 1.55 -6.14
N VAL A 461 1.07 1.40 -5.02
CA VAL A 461 0.73 0.40 -3.99
C VAL A 461 -0.67 0.64 -3.44
N CYS A 462 -0.99 1.87 -3.04
CA CYS A 462 -2.33 2.20 -2.54
C CYS A 462 -3.43 1.98 -3.61
N CYS A 463 -3.12 2.21 -4.89
CA CYS A 463 -4.03 1.93 -5.99
C CYS A 463 -4.35 0.43 -6.07
N ASP A 464 -3.33 -0.43 -5.99
CA ASP A 464 -3.49 -1.88 -6.03
C ASP A 464 -4.34 -2.39 -4.85
N PHE A 465 -4.12 -1.89 -3.63
CA PHE A 465 -4.95 -2.22 -2.48
C PHE A 465 -6.42 -1.79 -2.69
N LEU A 466 -6.65 -0.57 -3.19
CA LEU A 466 -7.99 -0.07 -3.46
C LEU A 466 -8.69 -0.82 -4.58
N GLN A 467 -7.96 -1.23 -5.63
CA GLN A 467 -8.50 -2.06 -6.74
C GLN A 467 -8.82 -3.49 -6.29
N ALA A 468 -8.02 -4.05 -5.38
CA ALA A 468 -8.29 -5.38 -4.86
C ALA A 468 -9.55 -5.43 -3.98
N GLU A 469 -9.85 -4.36 -3.25
CA GLU A 469 -11.08 -4.26 -2.47
C GLU A 469 -12.29 -3.90 -3.35
N TRP A 470 -12.14 -2.96 -4.32
CA TRP A 470 -13.25 -2.41 -5.12
C TRP A 470 -12.93 -2.38 -6.62
N ASN A 471 -12.74 -3.55 -7.21
CA ASN A 471 -12.36 -3.70 -8.62
C ASN A 471 -13.38 -3.14 -9.64
N ASP A 472 -14.61 -2.87 -9.22
CA ASP A 472 -15.70 -2.32 -10.03
C ASP A 472 -15.91 -0.81 -9.79
N TYR A 473 -15.08 -0.18 -8.97
CA TYR A 473 -15.27 1.23 -8.64
C TYR A 473 -14.86 2.15 -9.80
N PRO A 474 -15.63 3.23 -10.09
CA PRO A 474 -15.39 4.08 -11.25
C PRO A 474 -13.99 4.69 -11.26
N HIS A 475 -13.31 4.56 -12.39
CA HIS A 475 -12.03 5.20 -12.70
C HIS A 475 -10.84 4.78 -11.80
N LEU A 476 -10.93 3.67 -11.05
CA LEU A 476 -9.78 3.15 -10.31
C LEU A 476 -8.60 2.85 -11.24
N ASP A 477 -8.88 2.17 -12.36
CA ASP A 477 -7.93 1.92 -13.44
C ASP A 477 -7.38 3.21 -14.10
N GLY A 478 -8.13 4.30 -14.01
CA GLY A 478 -7.70 5.60 -14.50
C GLY A 478 -6.64 6.30 -13.63
N ALA A 479 -6.31 5.77 -12.46
CA ALA A 479 -5.17 6.25 -11.68
C ALA A 479 -3.84 6.04 -12.42
N ASP A 480 -3.72 4.96 -13.19
CA ASP A 480 -2.54 4.64 -14.00
C ASP A 480 -2.19 5.76 -14.97
N ASP A 481 -3.21 6.50 -15.45
CA ASP A 481 -3.01 7.59 -16.38
C ASP A 481 -2.06 8.67 -15.84
N TYR A 482 -2.16 9.05 -14.56
CA TYR A 482 -1.23 10.02 -13.99
C TYR A 482 0.01 9.37 -13.40
N LEU A 483 -0.05 8.12 -12.95
CA LEU A 483 1.11 7.38 -12.48
C LEU A 483 2.13 7.17 -13.59
N HIS A 484 1.67 6.80 -14.81
CA HIS A 484 2.55 6.72 -15.97
C HIS A 484 3.15 8.09 -16.36
N GLU A 485 2.34 9.16 -16.36
CA GLU A 485 2.83 10.51 -16.65
C GLU A 485 3.86 10.99 -15.61
N ALA A 486 3.67 10.64 -14.32
CA ALA A 486 4.59 11.00 -13.24
C ALA A 486 5.88 10.17 -13.28
N ALA A 487 5.77 8.86 -13.51
CA ALA A 487 6.92 7.97 -13.65
C ALA A 487 7.81 8.36 -14.84
N LEU A 488 7.21 8.79 -15.94
CA LEU A 488 7.87 9.17 -17.19
C LEU A 488 7.83 10.69 -17.43
N ALA A 489 7.89 11.53 -16.38
CA ALA A 489 7.68 12.96 -16.52
C ALA A 489 8.71 13.67 -17.43
N ASP A 490 9.87 13.07 -17.65
CA ASP A 490 10.89 13.48 -18.61
C ASP A 490 10.57 13.08 -20.07
N ASN A 491 9.73 12.07 -20.27
CA ASN A 491 9.24 11.60 -21.58
C ASN A 491 7.83 11.02 -21.48
N PRO A 492 6.83 11.83 -21.06
CA PRO A 492 5.51 11.34 -20.72
C PRO A 492 4.71 10.88 -21.95
N PRO A 493 3.78 9.93 -21.80
CA PRO A 493 2.90 9.46 -22.87
C PRO A 493 2.12 10.57 -23.58
N SER A 494 1.81 11.66 -22.87
CA SER A 494 1.13 12.83 -23.44
C SER A 494 2.01 13.73 -24.32
N GLY A 495 3.33 13.58 -24.24
CA GLY A 495 4.28 14.51 -24.82
C GLY A 495 4.28 15.90 -24.15
N THR A 496 3.68 16.02 -22.95
CA THR A 496 3.66 17.27 -22.19
C THR A 496 5.06 17.60 -21.66
N PHE A 497 5.53 18.82 -21.89
CA PHE A 497 6.71 19.34 -21.23
C PHE A 497 6.30 19.86 -19.85
N TYR A 498 6.45 19.01 -18.84
CA TYR A 498 6.14 19.38 -17.45
C TYR A 498 7.18 20.34 -16.90
N ASN A 499 6.77 21.59 -16.64
CA ASN A 499 7.63 22.66 -16.12
C ASN A 499 6.81 23.59 -15.21
N PRO A 500 6.42 23.13 -14.01
CA PRO A 500 5.57 23.90 -13.10
C PRO A 500 6.25 25.13 -12.49
N SER A 501 7.56 25.24 -12.53
CA SER A 501 8.35 26.40 -12.10
C SER A 501 8.47 27.45 -13.20
N ASN A 502 8.21 27.09 -14.45
CA ASN A 502 8.38 27.94 -15.63
C ASN A 502 9.81 28.49 -15.82
N ASP A 503 10.80 27.75 -15.39
CA ASP A 503 12.23 28.05 -15.47
C ASP A 503 12.90 27.53 -16.78
N GLY A 504 12.14 26.81 -17.61
CA GLY A 504 12.62 26.18 -18.84
C GLY A 504 13.22 24.80 -18.64
N VAL A 505 13.17 24.25 -17.41
CA VAL A 505 13.66 22.90 -17.09
C VAL A 505 12.46 21.96 -16.98
N GLY A 506 12.48 20.88 -17.75
CA GLY A 506 11.47 19.82 -17.64
C GLY A 506 11.67 18.98 -16.39
N LEU A 507 10.57 18.42 -15.85
CA LEU A 507 10.65 17.48 -14.75
C LEU A 507 11.39 16.21 -15.19
N ALA A 508 12.19 15.64 -14.29
CA ALA A 508 12.68 14.29 -14.39
C ALA A 508 11.59 13.30 -13.93
N SER A 509 11.85 11.99 -14.05
CA SER A 509 11.01 10.96 -13.43
C SER A 509 10.75 11.30 -11.95
N LEU A 510 9.49 11.21 -11.52
CA LEU A 510 9.08 11.51 -10.15
C LEU A 510 9.10 10.28 -9.24
N GLY A 511 9.26 9.09 -9.79
CA GLY A 511 9.26 7.84 -9.05
C GLY A 511 9.03 6.64 -9.94
N VAL A 512 8.86 5.46 -9.35
CA VAL A 512 8.64 4.20 -10.07
C VAL A 512 7.18 3.78 -9.98
N HIS A 513 6.63 3.34 -11.10
CA HIS A 513 5.28 2.77 -11.21
C HIS A 513 5.34 1.34 -11.71
N GLU A 514 4.62 0.48 -11.07
CA GLU A 514 4.24 -0.86 -11.48
C GLU A 514 3.04 -1.34 -10.66
N HIS A 515 2.39 -2.42 -11.10
CA HIS A 515 1.41 -3.16 -10.30
C HIS A 515 2.04 -4.41 -9.70
N TRP A 516 1.47 -4.91 -8.61
CA TRP A 516 1.96 -6.15 -8.00
C TRP A 516 1.88 -7.35 -8.95
N ASN A 517 2.90 -8.21 -8.89
CA ASN A 517 2.96 -9.45 -9.66
C ASN A 517 2.06 -10.53 -9.05
N ASP A 518 1.86 -10.48 -7.74
CA ASP A 518 1.02 -11.40 -6.99
C ASP A 518 0.15 -10.63 -6.00
N SER A 519 -1.16 -10.60 -6.25
CA SER A 519 -2.13 -9.89 -5.40
C SER A 519 -2.37 -10.57 -4.05
N VAL A 520 -2.06 -11.86 -3.92
CA VAL A 520 -2.20 -12.61 -2.66
C VAL A 520 -1.01 -12.32 -1.76
N LEU A 521 0.20 -12.46 -2.30
CA LEU A 521 1.46 -12.20 -1.60
C LEU A 521 1.83 -10.70 -1.60
N LYS A 522 1.11 -9.88 -2.38
CA LYS A 522 1.35 -8.43 -2.53
C LYS A 522 2.79 -8.11 -2.94
N GLN A 523 3.36 -8.92 -3.83
CA GLN A 523 4.75 -8.82 -4.26
C GLN A 523 4.91 -8.01 -5.54
N TYR A 524 5.89 -7.14 -5.54
CA TYR A 524 6.35 -6.31 -6.66
C TYR A 524 7.69 -6.82 -7.21
N SER A 525 8.20 -6.19 -8.26
CA SER A 525 9.41 -6.66 -8.94
C SER A 525 10.62 -6.80 -8.01
N ARG A 526 10.87 -5.82 -7.12
CA ARG A 526 11.99 -5.90 -6.17
C ARG A 526 11.80 -6.97 -5.11
N ASN A 527 10.57 -7.24 -4.67
CA ASN A 527 10.29 -8.37 -3.79
C ASN A 527 10.59 -9.73 -4.45
N LEU A 528 10.63 -9.77 -5.79
CA LEU A 528 10.97 -10.94 -6.58
C LEU A 528 12.46 -11.00 -6.99
N GLY A 529 13.29 -10.09 -6.46
CA GLY A 529 14.73 -10.08 -6.64
C GLY A 529 15.23 -9.32 -7.87
N THR A 530 14.45 -8.38 -8.41
CA THR A 530 14.97 -7.43 -9.41
C THR A 530 15.66 -6.24 -8.73
N ASP A 531 16.55 -5.59 -9.46
CA ASP A 531 17.22 -4.37 -8.97
C ASP A 531 16.33 -3.13 -9.12
N ASP A 532 15.29 -3.19 -9.98
CA ASP A 532 14.36 -2.11 -10.29
C ASP A 532 12.95 -2.43 -9.81
N GLY A 533 12.12 -1.38 -9.70
CA GLY A 533 10.71 -1.50 -9.36
C GLY A 533 10.39 -1.14 -7.92
N ILE A 534 9.18 -1.50 -7.49
CA ILE A 534 8.69 -1.28 -6.14
C ILE A 534 9.14 -2.43 -5.22
N GLU A 535 9.45 -2.09 -3.99
CA GLU A 535 9.62 -3.01 -2.87
C GLU A 535 8.53 -2.72 -1.82
N LEU A 536 7.58 -3.63 -1.66
CA LEU A 536 6.61 -3.53 -0.57
C LEU A 536 7.12 -4.32 0.63
N THR A 537 7.39 -3.62 1.73
CA THR A 537 7.79 -4.23 2.99
C THR A 537 6.67 -4.10 4.01
N SER A 538 6.45 -5.15 4.79
CA SER A 538 5.51 -5.15 5.89
C SER A 538 6.22 -5.70 7.13
N PRO A 539 6.97 -4.85 7.84
CA PRO A 539 7.67 -5.26 9.06
C PRO A 539 6.68 -5.87 10.05
N VAL A 540 6.91 -7.11 10.45
CA VAL A 540 6.09 -7.81 11.44
C VAL A 540 6.58 -7.51 12.86
N PRO A 541 5.72 -7.56 13.89
CA PRO A 541 6.13 -7.26 15.26
C PRO A 541 7.31 -8.09 15.78
N ALA A 542 7.43 -9.32 15.31
CA ALA A 542 8.46 -10.27 15.71
C ALA A 542 9.74 -10.24 14.85
N ASP A 543 9.80 -9.42 13.82
CA ASP A 543 10.97 -9.12 13.02
C ASP A 543 11.73 -7.96 13.69
N PHE A 544 12.61 -8.31 14.61
CA PHE A 544 13.30 -7.33 15.46
C PHE A 544 14.52 -6.72 14.80
N ASN A 545 15.13 -7.41 13.84
CA ASN A 545 16.24 -6.91 13.05
C ASN A 545 15.82 -6.17 11.78
N GLY A 546 14.52 -6.26 11.38
CA GLY A 546 13.95 -5.52 10.26
C GLY A 546 14.30 -6.06 8.89
N ASP A 547 14.75 -7.33 8.78
CA ASP A 547 15.15 -7.93 7.51
C ASP A 547 13.96 -8.53 6.71
N GLY A 548 12.77 -8.50 7.28
CA GLY A 548 11.53 -9.01 6.69
C GLY A 548 11.28 -10.49 6.92
N VAL A 549 12.13 -11.18 7.70
CA VAL A 549 12.03 -12.60 8.03
C VAL A 549 12.06 -12.76 9.53
N VAL A 550 11.08 -13.44 10.12
CA VAL A 550 11.12 -13.81 11.53
C VAL A 550 11.90 -15.12 11.67
N ASP A 551 13.12 -15.05 12.20
CA ASP A 551 14.01 -16.21 12.30
C ASP A 551 14.84 -16.28 13.60
N CYS A 552 15.94 -17.04 13.57
CA CYS A 552 16.78 -17.23 14.75
C CYS A 552 17.50 -15.94 15.22
N GLU A 553 17.72 -14.96 14.35
CA GLU A 553 18.35 -13.70 14.71
C GLU A 553 17.40 -12.84 15.54
N ASP A 554 16.10 -12.84 15.19
CA ASP A 554 15.06 -12.19 16.00
C ASP A 554 14.85 -12.89 17.33
N PHE A 555 14.87 -14.23 17.31
CA PHE A 555 14.82 -14.99 18.56
C PHE A 555 16.00 -14.68 19.48
N MET A 556 17.18 -14.46 18.94
CA MET A 556 18.35 -14.02 19.74
C MET A 556 18.10 -12.63 20.35
N THR A 557 17.53 -11.70 19.59
CA THR A 557 17.16 -10.37 20.09
C THR A 557 16.15 -10.45 21.24
N LEU A 558 15.13 -11.32 21.11
CA LEU A 558 14.18 -11.58 22.18
C LEU A 558 14.88 -12.15 23.42
N MET A 559 15.78 -13.10 23.23
CA MET A 559 16.52 -13.71 24.33
C MET A 559 17.51 -12.75 24.99
N ASP A 560 18.13 -11.85 24.24
CA ASP A 560 19.04 -10.82 24.78
C ASP A 560 18.29 -9.79 25.64
N GLN A 561 17.02 -9.52 25.31
CA GLN A 561 16.15 -8.62 26.07
C GLN A 561 15.34 -9.34 27.17
N TRP A 562 15.49 -10.65 27.31
CA TRP A 562 14.72 -11.46 28.23
C TRP A 562 14.76 -10.96 29.68
N MET A 563 13.59 -10.78 30.30
CA MET A 563 13.42 -10.26 31.66
C MET A 563 13.95 -8.83 31.87
N GLN A 564 14.25 -8.10 30.81
CA GLN A 564 14.56 -6.68 30.91
C GLN A 564 13.26 -5.88 31.13
N THR A 565 13.37 -4.82 31.93
CA THR A 565 12.22 -3.99 32.34
C THR A 565 12.48 -2.49 32.13
N SER A 566 13.53 -2.12 31.41
CA SER A 566 13.92 -0.72 31.24
C SER A 566 14.29 -0.38 29.82
N GLY A 567 13.74 0.70 29.31
CA GLY A 567 14.01 1.23 27.98
C GLY A 567 12.95 0.87 26.95
N LEU A 568 13.16 1.30 25.71
CA LEU A 568 12.37 0.86 24.55
C LEU A 568 12.89 -0.53 24.15
N LEU A 569 12.24 -1.57 24.67
CA LEU A 569 12.57 -2.94 24.33
C LEU A 569 11.87 -3.32 23.02
N SER A 570 12.64 -3.61 21.97
CA SER A 570 12.09 -3.99 20.67
C SER A 570 11.33 -5.31 20.73
N ALA A 571 11.73 -6.20 21.62
CA ALA A 571 11.13 -7.51 21.81
C ALA A 571 9.97 -7.55 22.82
N ASP A 572 9.62 -6.43 23.45
CA ASP A 572 8.41 -6.25 24.27
C ASP A 572 7.20 -6.03 23.32
N ILE A 573 6.60 -7.11 22.88
CA ILE A 573 5.53 -7.14 21.90
C ILE A 573 4.19 -7.66 22.46
N ALA A 574 4.20 -8.14 23.70
CA ALA A 574 3.02 -8.67 24.38
C ALA A 574 2.84 -8.07 25.80
N PRO A 575 1.59 -8.00 26.32
CA PRO A 575 0.38 -8.22 25.55
C PRO A 575 0.25 -7.16 24.46
N GLY A 576 -0.11 -7.62 23.27
CA GLY A 576 -0.29 -6.66 22.19
C GLY A 576 -1.29 -5.59 22.60
N PRO A 577 -1.11 -4.36 22.12
CA PRO A 577 -0.18 -3.96 21.06
C PRO A 577 1.08 -3.20 21.56
N ALA A 578 1.17 -2.94 22.86
CA ALA A 578 2.18 -2.03 23.38
C ALA A 578 3.29 -2.69 24.22
N GLY A 579 3.17 -4.01 24.48
CA GLY A 579 3.96 -4.65 25.52
C GLY A 579 3.55 -4.19 26.91
N ASP A 580 4.08 -4.82 27.93
CA ASP A 580 3.85 -4.44 29.33
C ASP A 580 5.09 -3.83 30.00
N GLY A 581 6.15 -3.61 29.21
CA GLY A 581 7.44 -3.09 29.66
C GLY A 581 8.42 -4.17 30.12
N ILE A 582 8.09 -5.45 29.91
CA ILE A 582 8.94 -6.59 30.30
C ILE A 582 8.96 -7.58 29.15
N VAL A 583 10.13 -8.00 28.71
CA VAL A 583 10.22 -9.09 27.72
C VAL A 583 10.17 -10.43 28.44
N ASP A 584 9.06 -11.17 28.28
CA ASP A 584 8.82 -12.43 28.99
C ASP A 584 8.11 -13.52 28.16
N MET A 585 7.41 -14.42 28.82
CA MET A 585 6.72 -15.56 28.18
C MET A 585 5.55 -15.13 27.28
N GLU A 586 4.96 -13.97 27.49
CA GLU A 586 3.88 -13.46 26.65
C GLU A 586 4.45 -12.98 25.32
N ASP A 587 5.61 -12.32 25.34
CA ASP A 587 6.33 -11.92 24.11
C ASP A 587 6.81 -13.12 23.31
N LEU A 588 7.36 -14.12 24.01
CA LEU A 588 7.74 -15.37 23.36
C LEU A 588 6.55 -16.08 22.71
N ALA A 589 5.40 -16.05 23.36
CA ALA A 589 4.17 -16.66 22.80
C ALA A 589 3.74 -15.91 21.53
N MET A 590 3.76 -14.58 21.55
CA MET A 590 3.47 -13.76 20.37
C MET A 590 4.53 -13.94 19.28
N PHE A 591 5.81 -13.97 19.60
CA PHE A 591 6.91 -14.24 18.68
C PHE A 591 6.71 -15.58 17.93
N VAL A 592 6.34 -16.63 18.65
CA VAL A 592 6.09 -17.96 18.08
C VAL A 592 4.91 -17.96 17.08
N ASP A 593 3.94 -17.07 17.23
CA ASP A 593 2.83 -16.95 16.27
C ASP A 593 3.26 -16.38 14.92
N TYR A 594 4.33 -15.58 14.90
CA TYR A 594 4.96 -15.05 13.67
C TYR A 594 6.09 -15.95 13.13
N TRP A 595 6.54 -16.95 13.91
CA TRP A 595 7.60 -17.85 13.46
C TRP A 595 7.18 -18.63 12.21
N PRO A 596 7.97 -18.64 11.12
CA PRO A 596 7.65 -19.40 9.91
C PRO A 596 7.47 -20.90 10.22
N ARG A 597 6.34 -21.46 9.85
CA ARG A 597 5.99 -22.87 10.10
C ARG A 597 6.26 -23.72 8.88
#